data_30edac0f59508f42e88e96f4b7c0ab67
#
_entry.id   30edac0f59508f42e88e96f4b7c0ab67
#
_cell.length_a   1.000
_cell.length_b   1.000
_cell.length_c   1.000
_cell.angle_alpha   90.00
_cell.angle_beta   90.00
_cell.angle_gamma   90.00
#
_symmetry.space_group_name_H-M   'P 1'
#
loop_
_entity.id
_entity.type
_entity.pdbx_description
1 polymer ?
#
loop_
_entity_poly.entity_id
_entity_poly.type
_entity_poly.pdbx_seq_one_letter_code
_entity_poly.pdbx_strand_id
1 'polypeptide(L)'
;LLHKAIENHVWRQEQCVNLIPSENTPSRAVRLLSGSDPACRYAEHKKILAFYEKEVFYYQGTKFIDQVERMLAEEMRAYFGCTEVETRTLSGQMSNMAVFSALMDWKNRFDRKNEAKRLGYVMNNHIIKGGHLSAQPMGALHDYIAVDPVTEKPAVVNFPVCRDNPYKMDVEETKKLIDRYRPELIIFGKSMVLHKEPVAQIRQFVDEQKIPTTIMYDMAHVLGLIGDHFQNPFQEGAEIVTGSTHKTFFGPQRGVIGVNYKEEDLKYGLWKTIESRTFPGSVSNHHLGTQLGMLMAAYEMNQFRDAYQSAIIRNAKSFARSLKSYGLDVVGDPAIDYTETHQVIVSVGYGEGAEIAERLEQNNVIVNYQATPDEEGFTASGALRMGVSEMTRFGFEEKDFDQLASLMADCILRGREIKAD
;
A
#
# COMPACT_ATOMS: atom_id res chain seq x y z
N LEU A 1 19.28 18.42 20.56
CA LEU A 1 18.61 17.64 19.56
C LEU A 1 18.63 16.14 19.91
N LEU A 2 19.82 15.55 20.17
CA LEU A 2 19.96 14.11 20.50
C LEU A 2 19.08 13.69 21.69
N HIS A 3 19.07 14.46 22.78
CA HIS A 3 18.22 14.20 23.96
C HIS A 3 16.74 14.15 23.57
N LYS A 4 16.24 15.15 22.83
CA LYS A 4 14.85 15.17 22.35
C LYS A 4 14.51 13.99 21.43
N ALA A 5 15.45 13.55 20.58
CA ALA A 5 15.25 12.38 19.73
C ALA A 5 15.14 11.08 20.57
N ILE A 6 15.94 10.95 21.62
CA ILE A 6 15.87 9.82 22.56
C ILE A 6 14.56 9.85 23.33
N GLU A 7 14.17 11.01 23.88
CA GLU A 7 12.88 11.19 24.58
C GLU A 7 11.70 10.77 23.68
N ASN A 8 11.67 11.27 22.44
CA ASN A 8 10.62 10.90 21.49
C ASN A 8 10.65 9.40 21.15
N HIS A 9 11.83 8.80 21.03
CA HIS A 9 11.95 7.37 20.77
C HIS A 9 11.37 6.55 21.93
N VAL A 10 11.75 6.87 23.16
CA VAL A 10 11.21 6.22 24.37
C VAL A 10 9.70 6.39 24.46
N TRP A 11 9.20 7.61 24.26
CA TRP A 11 7.77 7.87 24.28
C TRP A 11 7.01 7.01 23.24
N ARG A 12 7.45 7.03 21.96
CA ARG A 12 6.77 6.27 20.89
C ARG A 12 6.89 4.76 21.03
N GLN A 13 8.03 4.23 21.51
CA GLN A 13 8.29 2.80 21.54
C GLN A 13 7.91 2.10 22.84
N GLU A 14 7.88 2.84 23.96
CA GLU A 14 7.72 2.25 25.30
C GLU A 14 6.46 2.75 26.03
N GLN A 15 5.91 3.90 25.63
CA GLN A 15 4.81 4.55 26.35
C GLN A 15 3.54 4.71 25.50
N CYS A 16 3.62 4.56 24.18
CA CYS A 16 2.47 4.76 23.30
C CYS A 16 1.86 3.46 22.80
N VAL A 17 0.55 3.45 22.69
CA VAL A 17 -0.20 2.51 21.87
C VAL A 17 -0.32 3.08 20.45
N ASN A 18 0.42 2.53 19.49
CA ASN A 18 0.50 3.04 18.12
C ASN A 18 -0.53 2.35 17.23
N LEU A 19 -1.56 3.09 16.83
CA LEU A 19 -2.66 2.59 16.00
C LEU A 19 -2.74 3.24 14.61
N ILE A 20 -1.70 3.97 14.17
CA ILE A 20 -1.69 4.52 12.81
C ILE A 20 -1.54 3.38 11.80
N PRO A 21 -2.51 3.14 10.89
CA PRO A 21 -2.52 1.96 10.03
C PRO A 21 -1.45 1.98 8.93
N SER A 22 -0.79 3.10 8.73
CA SER A 22 0.30 3.29 7.76
C SER A 22 1.68 3.30 8.40
N GLU A 23 1.78 2.94 9.68
CA GLU A 23 3.04 2.85 10.42
C GLU A 23 3.27 1.43 10.94
N ASN A 24 4.54 1.07 11.07
CA ASN A 24 4.96 -0.18 11.68
C ASN A 24 6.45 -0.07 12.04
N THR A 25 6.82 -0.53 13.22
CA THR A 25 8.22 -0.52 13.65
C THR A 25 8.94 -1.77 13.10
N PRO A 26 9.99 -1.64 12.28
CA PRO A 26 10.81 -2.76 11.84
C PRO A 26 11.54 -3.44 13.00
N SER A 27 11.92 -4.70 12.82
CA SER A 27 12.73 -5.42 13.80
C SER A 27 14.08 -4.73 14.07
N ARG A 28 14.71 -5.09 15.19
CA ARG A 28 16.05 -4.58 15.54
C ARG A 28 17.09 -4.96 14.47
N ALA A 29 16.98 -6.16 13.89
CA ALA A 29 17.86 -6.60 12.81
C ALA A 29 17.69 -5.75 11.56
N VAL A 30 16.46 -5.49 11.13
CA VAL A 30 16.16 -4.61 9.98
C VAL A 30 16.72 -3.21 10.20
N ARG A 31 16.52 -2.62 11.38
CA ARG A 31 17.03 -1.27 11.70
C ARG A 31 18.55 -1.21 11.72
N LEU A 32 19.22 -2.20 12.30
CA LEU A 32 20.69 -2.31 12.34
C LEU A 32 21.28 -2.40 10.92
N LEU A 33 20.72 -3.29 10.09
CA LEU A 33 21.21 -3.50 8.72
C LEU A 33 20.96 -2.27 7.84
N SER A 34 19.83 -1.58 8.02
CA SER A 34 19.50 -0.36 7.27
C SER A 34 20.50 0.78 7.50
N GLY A 35 21.12 0.85 8.69
CA GLY A 35 22.13 1.85 9.04
C GLY A 35 23.58 1.40 8.88
N SER A 36 23.82 0.20 8.32
CA SER A 36 25.18 -0.35 8.15
C SER A 36 25.94 0.27 6.97
N ASP A 37 27.20 -0.15 6.74
CA ASP A 37 28.09 0.43 5.72
C ASP A 37 27.46 0.65 4.34
N PRO A 38 26.62 -0.22 3.77
CA PRO A 38 25.97 0.02 2.49
C PRO A 38 25.14 1.32 2.42
N ALA A 39 24.68 1.85 3.56
CA ALA A 39 23.94 3.12 3.60
C ALA A 39 24.75 4.32 3.05
N CYS A 40 26.07 4.21 3.00
CA CYS A 40 27.00 5.25 2.55
C CYS A 40 27.67 4.91 1.20
N ARG A 41 27.16 3.90 0.47
CA ARG A 41 27.82 3.39 -0.74
C ARG A 41 26.96 3.59 -1.99
N TYR A 42 27.56 3.35 -3.15
CA TYR A 42 26.97 3.34 -4.47
C TYR A 42 27.11 1.96 -5.12
N ALA A 43 26.04 1.48 -5.75
CA ALA A 43 26.05 0.24 -6.51
C ALA A 43 25.12 0.33 -7.73
N GLU A 44 25.14 1.46 -8.41
CA GLU A 44 24.35 1.64 -9.63
C GLU A 44 24.80 0.63 -10.68
N HIS A 45 23.84 -0.05 -11.29
CA HIS A 45 24.08 -1.08 -12.28
C HIS A 45 22.95 -1.15 -13.31
N LYS A 46 23.23 -1.71 -14.45
CA LYS A 46 22.26 -1.92 -15.53
C LYS A 46 22.64 -3.13 -16.37
N LYS A 47 21.63 -3.84 -16.86
CA LYS A 47 21.81 -4.82 -17.93
C LYS A 47 22.17 -4.09 -19.22
N ILE A 48 23.28 -4.47 -19.87
CA ILE A 48 23.77 -3.83 -21.09
C ILE A 48 23.64 -4.82 -22.25
N LEU A 49 22.80 -4.47 -23.24
CA LEU A 49 22.53 -5.30 -24.41
C LEU A 49 23.79 -5.67 -25.17
N ALA A 50 24.74 -4.72 -25.33
CA ALA A 50 26.02 -4.95 -26.00
C ALA A 50 26.90 -6.01 -25.30
N PHE A 51 26.62 -6.34 -24.04
CA PHE A 51 27.26 -7.40 -23.27
C PHE A 51 26.33 -8.59 -23.02
N TYR A 52 25.46 -8.91 -23.96
CA TYR A 52 24.50 -10.03 -23.87
C TYR A 52 23.59 -9.91 -22.63
N GLU A 53 23.09 -8.71 -22.34
CA GLU A 53 22.25 -8.41 -21.18
C GLU A 53 22.92 -8.69 -19.82
N LYS A 54 24.26 -8.77 -19.78
CA LYS A 54 24.99 -8.92 -18.54
C LYS A 54 24.83 -7.69 -17.66
N GLU A 55 24.62 -7.93 -16.37
CA GLU A 55 24.61 -6.89 -15.35
C GLU A 55 25.98 -6.25 -15.23
N VAL A 56 26.05 -4.92 -15.36
CA VAL A 56 27.29 -4.15 -15.26
C VAL A 56 27.14 -3.13 -14.14
N PHE A 57 27.98 -3.28 -13.11
CA PHE A 57 28.10 -2.30 -12.02
C PHE A 57 29.09 -1.20 -12.40
N TYR A 58 28.70 0.04 -12.16
CA TYR A 58 29.54 1.21 -12.48
C TYR A 58 30.59 1.50 -11.39
N TYR A 59 30.44 0.90 -10.22
CA TYR A 59 31.31 1.05 -9.06
C TYR A 59 31.97 -0.26 -8.66
N GLN A 60 33.11 -0.17 -8.00
CA GLN A 60 33.80 -1.32 -7.43
C GLN A 60 33.33 -1.56 -5.97
N GLY A 61 33.63 -2.74 -5.41
CA GLY A 61 33.20 -3.13 -4.06
C GLY A 61 31.75 -3.54 -3.93
N THR A 62 31.08 -3.86 -5.05
CA THR A 62 29.62 -4.08 -5.12
C THR A 62 29.20 -5.55 -5.03
N LYS A 63 30.13 -6.50 -4.93
CA LYS A 63 29.82 -7.94 -4.91
C LYS A 63 28.82 -8.36 -3.83
N PHE A 64 28.91 -7.73 -2.66
CA PHE A 64 27.99 -8.00 -1.57
C PHE A 64 26.57 -7.50 -1.91
N ILE A 65 26.46 -6.29 -2.46
CA ILE A 65 25.16 -5.72 -2.84
C ILE A 65 24.53 -6.50 -4.00
N ASP A 66 25.29 -6.93 -4.98
CA ASP A 66 24.79 -7.82 -6.03
C ASP A 66 24.17 -9.11 -5.46
N GLN A 67 24.75 -9.68 -4.41
CA GLN A 67 24.15 -10.81 -3.71
C GLN A 67 22.86 -10.42 -2.98
N VAL A 68 22.87 -9.29 -2.25
CA VAL A 68 21.69 -8.78 -1.52
C VAL A 68 20.52 -8.57 -2.47
N GLU A 69 20.74 -7.96 -3.62
CA GLU A 69 19.70 -7.67 -4.61
C GLU A 69 19.09 -8.94 -5.21
N ARG A 70 19.92 -9.91 -5.55
CA ARG A 70 19.45 -11.22 -6.03
C ARG A 70 18.61 -11.95 -5.00
N MET A 71 19.12 -12.05 -3.75
CA MET A 71 18.39 -12.70 -2.66
C MET A 71 17.09 -11.97 -2.33
N LEU A 72 17.11 -10.63 -2.34
CA LEU A 72 15.90 -9.84 -2.12
C LEU A 72 14.86 -10.06 -3.22
N ALA A 73 15.29 -10.10 -4.49
CA ALA A 73 14.40 -10.39 -5.60
C ALA A 73 13.79 -11.80 -5.49
N GLU A 74 14.58 -12.81 -5.08
CA GLU A 74 14.10 -14.17 -4.85
C GLU A 74 13.07 -14.23 -3.73
N GLU A 75 13.34 -13.62 -2.57
CA GLU A 75 12.44 -13.59 -1.44
C GLU A 75 11.13 -12.83 -1.74
N MET A 76 11.23 -11.72 -2.45
CA MET A 76 10.04 -10.95 -2.82
C MET A 76 9.22 -11.63 -3.91
N ARG A 77 9.83 -12.32 -4.88
CA ARG A 77 9.09 -13.18 -5.83
C ARG A 77 8.35 -14.30 -5.12
N ALA A 78 9.00 -14.94 -4.15
CA ALA A 78 8.37 -15.97 -3.32
C ALA A 78 7.21 -15.41 -2.49
N TYR A 79 7.39 -14.23 -1.93
CA TYR A 79 6.34 -13.54 -1.15
C TYR A 79 5.11 -13.20 -2.01
N PHE A 80 5.34 -12.59 -3.17
CA PHE A 80 4.27 -12.18 -4.09
C PHE A 80 3.64 -13.35 -4.86
N GLY A 81 4.38 -14.43 -5.09
CA GLY A 81 3.99 -15.47 -6.03
C GLY A 81 3.98 -14.96 -7.49
N CYS A 82 4.96 -14.14 -7.87
CA CYS A 82 5.07 -13.51 -9.18
C CYS A 82 6.36 -13.91 -9.93
N THR A 83 6.46 -13.52 -11.20
CA THR A 83 7.61 -13.88 -12.04
C THR A 83 8.79 -12.93 -11.86
N GLU A 84 8.53 -11.60 -11.76
CA GLU A 84 9.56 -10.59 -11.69
C GLU A 84 9.25 -9.54 -10.59
N VAL A 85 10.30 -8.97 -10.00
CA VAL A 85 10.21 -7.97 -8.93
C VAL A 85 11.24 -6.86 -9.12
N GLU A 86 10.81 -5.61 -8.96
CA GLU A 86 11.66 -4.43 -8.90
C GLU A 86 11.68 -3.89 -7.46
N THR A 87 12.84 -3.82 -6.85
CA THR A 87 13.03 -3.46 -5.44
C THR A 87 13.79 -2.16 -5.22
N ARG A 88 14.18 -1.47 -6.31
CA ARG A 88 14.99 -0.24 -6.24
C ARG A 88 14.20 1.03 -5.96
N THR A 89 12.88 1.02 -6.08
CA THR A 89 12.04 2.19 -5.77
C THR A 89 12.10 2.55 -4.29
N LEU A 90 12.12 3.87 -3.99
CA LEU A 90 12.31 4.39 -2.62
C LEU A 90 10.99 4.65 -1.88
N SER A 91 9.86 4.55 -2.57
CA SER A 91 8.52 4.69 -1.99
C SER A 91 7.47 4.01 -2.88
N GLY A 92 6.31 3.70 -2.31
CA GLY A 92 5.17 3.18 -3.09
C GLY A 92 4.71 4.17 -4.17
N GLN A 93 4.78 5.48 -3.91
CA GLN A 93 4.49 6.49 -4.92
C GLN A 93 5.47 6.44 -6.10
N MET A 94 6.77 6.27 -5.83
CA MET A 94 7.78 6.11 -6.88
C MET A 94 7.54 4.82 -7.68
N SER A 95 7.11 3.74 -7.03
CA SER A 95 6.70 2.51 -7.71
C SER A 95 5.56 2.76 -8.69
N ASN A 96 4.52 3.48 -8.27
CA ASN A 96 3.40 3.84 -9.14
C ASN A 96 3.84 4.75 -10.30
N MET A 97 4.68 5.76 -10.05
CA MET A 97 5.22 6.63 -11.11
C MET A 97 6.02 5.83 -12.14
N ALA A 98 6.86 4.90 -11.71
CA ALA A 98 7.64 4.04 -12.61
C ALA A 98 6.72 3.18 -13.49
N VAL A 99 5.67 2.60 -12.92
CA VAL A 99 4.67 1.82 -13.65
C VAL A 99 3.90 2.70 -14.65
N PHE A 100 3.39 3.86 -14.24
CA PHE A 100 2.62 4.74 -15.14
C PHE A 100 3.48 5.26 -16.28
N SER A 101 4.72 5.66 -16.00
CA SER A 101 5.68 6.07 -17.00
C SER A 101 5.99 4.93 -17.99
N ALA A 102 6.18 3.71 -17.48
CA ALA A 102 6.43 2.54 -18.31
C ALA A 102 5.24 2.18 -19.19
N LEU A 103 4.02 2.26 -18.67
CA LEU A 103 2.79 2.04 -19.45
C LEU A 103 2.64 3.06 -20.57
N MET A 104 2.94 4.34 -20.31
CA MET A 104 2.93 5.38 -21.34
C MET A 104 3.98 5.11 -22.43
N ASP A 105 5.20 4.75 -22.05
CA ASP A 105 6.24 4.37 -23.02
C ASP A 105 5.85 3.13 -23.83
N TRP A 106 5.30 2.13 -23.17
CA TRP A 106 4.84 0.91 -23.81
C TRP A 106 3.73 1.18 -24.83
N LYS A 107 2.80 2.05 -24.51
CA LYS A 107 1.76 2.52 -25.42
C LYS A 107 2.36 3.17 -26.68
N ASN A 108 3.42 3.96 -26.51
CA ASN A 108 4.06 4.72 -27.58
C ASN A 108 5.26 4.01 -28.26
N ARG A 109 5.53 2.73 -27.92
CA ARG A 109 6.75 2.02 -28.35
C ARG A 109 6.96 1.93 -29.86
N PHE A 110 5.91 1.97 -30.64
CA PHE A 110 5.95 1.93 -32.10
C PHE A 110 5.85 3.29 -32.78
N ASP A 111 5.57 4.35 -32.03
CA ASP A 111 5.42 5.72 -32.53
C ASP A 111 6.25 6.70 -31.71
N ARG A 112 7.58 6.63 -31.92
CA ARG A 112 8.55 7.47 -31.20
C ARG A 112 8.81 8.82 -31.86
N LYS A 113 8.21 9.09 -33.03
CA LYS A 113 8.42 10.32 -33.78
C LYS A 113 7.43 11.41 -33.44
N ASN A 114 6.28 11.05 -32.94
CA ASN A 114 5.23 11.96 -32.52
C ASN A 114 5.28 12.23 -31.02
N GLU A 115 4.58 13.23 -30.55
CA GLU A 115 4.39 13.49 -29.13
C GLU A 115 3.77 12.26 -28.45
N ALA A 116 4.33 11.89 -27.30
CA ALA A 116 3.90 10.70 -26.59
C ALA A 116 2.45 10.85 -26.08
N LYS A 117 1.57 9.94 -26.50
CA LYS A 117 0.17 9.89 -26.05
C LYS A 117 0.12 9.40 -24.60
N ARG A 118 -0.54 10.17 -23.75
CA ARG A 118 -0.84 9.78 -22.36
C ARG A 118 -1.80 8.59 -22.34
N LEU A 119 -1.92 7.93 -21.18
CA LEU A 119 -2.92 6.88 -20.96
C LEU A 119 -4.32 7.48 -21.17
N GLY A 120 -5.20 6.74 -21.81
CA GLY A 120 -6.59 7.07 -22.01
C GLY A 120 -7.36 7.02 -20.69
N TYR A 121 -8.57 6.44 -20.71
CA TYR A 121 -9.28 6.27 -19.44
C TYR A 121 -8.53 5.35 -18.48
N VAL A 122 -8.43 5.80 -17.22
CA VAL A 122 -7.93 5.02 -16.08
C VAL A 122 -9.06 4.87 -15.07
N MET A 123 -9.24 3.68 -14.53
CA MET A 123 -10.24 3.42 -13.50
C MET A 123 -9.57 3.19 -12.15
N ASN A 124 -10.05 3.85 -11.09
CA ASN A 124 -9.49 3.73 -9.74
C ASN A 124 -10.53 3.95 -8.65
N ASN A 125 -10.15 3.74 -7.40
CA ASN A 125 -10.96 4.10 -6.23
C ASN A 125 -10.96 5.62 -6.02
N HIS A 126 -12.13 6.23 -5.82
CA HIS A 126 -12.25 7.66 -5.54
C HIS A 126 -11.57 8.03 -4.21
N ILE A 127 -10.87 9.16 -4.17
CA ILE A 127 -10.12 9.59 -2.97
C ILE A 127 -11.01 9.71 -1.73
N ILE A 128 -12.21 10.30 -1.86
CA ILE A 128 -13.18 10.46 -0.76
C ILE A 128 -13.72 9.10 -0.28
N LYS A 129 -13.82 8.12 -1.17
CA LYS A 129 -14.25 6.75 -0.85
C LYS A 129 -13.08 5.85 -0.42
N GLY A 130 -12.01 6.46 0.07
CA GLY A 130 -10.84 5.79 0.60
C GLY A 130 -9.78 5.40 -0.41
N GLY A 131 -9.84 5.89 -1.65
CA GLY A 131 -8.82 5.64 -2.66
C GLY A 131 -7.42 6.09 -2.22
N HIS A 132 -6.38 5.41 -2.70
CA HIS A 132 -5.00 5.78 -2.39
C HIS A 132 -4.59 7.02 -3.19
N LEU A 133 -4.02 8.03 -2.51
CA LEU A 133 -3.60 9.30 -3.11
C LEU A 133 -2.65 9.11 -4.30
N SER A 134 -1.73 8.17 -4.21
CA SER A 134 -0.75 7.88 -5.24
C SER A 134 -1.38 7.47 -6.58
N ALA A 135 -2.57 6.85 -6.57
CA ALA A 135 -3.29 6.45 -7.79
C ALA A 135 -4.22 7.55 -8.35
N GLN A 136 -4.12 8.79 -7.85
CA GLN A 136 -5.00 9.90 -8.25
C GLN A 136 -4.32 10.87 -9.21
N PRO A 137 -5.09 11.65 -9.99
CA PRO A 137 -4.54 12.74 -10.82
C PRO A 137 -3.83 13.83 -10.02
N MET A 138 -4.12 13.99 -8.74
CA MET A 138 -3.40 14.91 -7.85
C MET A 138 -2.11 14.30 -7.27
N GLY A 139 -1.88 13.00 -7.50
CA GLY A 139 -0.71 12.25 -7.07
C GLY A 139 0.14 11.77 -8.24
N ALA A 140 0.61 10.52 -8.19
CA ALA A 140 1.54 9.97 -9.18
C ALA A 140 0.96 9.83 -10.61
N LEU A 141 -0.36 9.82 -10.77
CA LEU A 141 -1.00 9.66 -12.08
C LEU A 141 -1.03 10.96 -12.91
N HIS A 142 -0.76 12.12 -12.31
CA HIS A 142 -0.93 13.46 -12.90
C HIS A 142 -0.40 13.60 -14.33
N ASP A 143 0.87 13.26 -14.56
CA ASP A 143 1.53 13.51 -15.83
C ASP A 143 1.29 12.42 -16.89
N TYR A 144 0.67 11.32 -16.50
CA TYR A 144 0.54 10.12 -17.33
C TYR A 144 -0.85 9.90 -17.90
N ILE A 145 -1.87 10.65 -17.42
CA ILE A 145 -3.25 10.51 -17.86
C ILE A 145 -3.65 11.60 -18.86
N ALA A 146 -4.43 11.21 -19.86
CA ALA A 146 -5.02 12.15 -20.83
C ALA A 146 -6.10 13.01 -20.16
N VAL A 147 -6.42 14.12 -20.83
CA VAL A 147 -7.59 14.95 -20.51
C VAL A 147 -8.75 14.48 -21.37
N ASP A 148 -9.91 14.28 -20.78
CA ASP A 148 -11.16 13.99 -21.47
C ASP A 148 -11.57 15.24 -22.27
N PRO A 149 -11.73 15.13 -23.59
CA PRO A 149 -11.96 16.30 -24.44
C PRO A 149 -13.35 16.93 -24.26
N VAL A 150 -14.28 16.23 -23.63
CA VAL A 150 -15.65 16.73 -23.40
C VAL A 150 -15.76 17.43 -22.06
N THR A 151 -15.15 16.87 -21.03
CA THR A 151 -15.25 17.39 -19.65
C THR A 151 -14.10 18.29 -19.27
N GLU A 152 -13.02 18.33 -20.05
CA GLU A 152 -11.75 19.02 -19.78
C GLU A 152 -11.09 18.60 -18.44
N LYS A 153 -11.45 17.41 -17.94
CA LYS A 153 -10.91 16.83 -16.70
C LYS A 153 -10.01 15.65 -17.02
N PRO A 154 -9.12 15.24 -16.08
CA PRO A 154 -8.39 14.00 -16.22
C PRO A 154 -9.31 12.82 -16.54
N ALA A 155 -8.95 12.00 -17.52
CA ALA A 155 -9.76 10.89 -18.02
C ALA A 155 -9.81 9.72 -17.00
N VAL A 156 -10.26 10.02 -15.78
CA VAL A 156 -10.43 9.05 -14.66
C VAL A 156 -11.90 8.71 -14.49
N VAL A 157 -12.16 7.42 -14.40
CA VAL A 157 -13.45 6.86 -14.01
C VAL A 157 -13.30 6.21 -12.64
N ASN A 158 -14.08 6.66 -11.66
CA ASN A 158 -13.99 6.07 -10.33
C ASN A 158 -14.88 4.83 -10.19
N PHE A 159 -14.43 3.85 -9.41
CA PHE A 159 -15.27 2.73 -9.05
C PHE A 159 -16.50 3.21 -8.26
N PRO A 160 -17.70 2.81 -8.65
CA PRO A 160 -18.88 2.98 -7.80
C PRO A 160 -18.78 2.13 -6.56
N VAL A 161 -19.42 2.59 -5.48
CA VAL A 161 -19.49 1.88 -4.21
C VAL A 161 -20.90 1.44 -3.90
N CYS A 162 -21.06 0.40 -3.09
CA CYS A 162 -22.37 -0.08 -2.63
C CYS A 162 -23.07 1.00 -1.81
N ARG A 163 -24.41 1.11 -1.95
CA ARG A 163 -25.20 2.15 -1.25
C ARG A 163 -25.23 1.93 0.26
N ASP A 164 -25.27 0.68 0.66
CA ASP A 164 -25.32 0.22 2.07
C ASP A 164 -23.94 0.15 2.72
N ASN A 165 -22.88 0.12 1.93
CA ASN A 165 -21.49 0.07 2.42
C ASN A 165 -20.55 0.82 1.48
N PRO A 166 -20.26 2.12 1.72
CA PRO A 166 -19.43 2.93 0.86
C PRO A 166 -17.94 2.54 0.84
N TYR A 167 -17.53 1.60 1.70
CA TYR A 167 -16.17 1.02 1.69
C TYR A 167 -16.05 -0.17 0.74
N LYS A 168 -17.16 -0.66 0.19
CA LYS A 168 -17.22 -1.81 -0.71
C LYS A 168 -17.55 -1.38 -2.14
N MET A 169 -16.82 -1.93 -3.11
CA MET A 169 -17.06 -1.66 -4.54
C MET A 169 -18.36 -2.32 -5.01
N ASP A 170 -19.15 -1.59 -5.82
CA ASP A 170 -20.26 -2.15 -6.57
C ASP A 170 -19.74 -2.77 -7.87
N VAL A 171 -19.67 -4.10 -7.90
CA VAL A 171 -19.07 -4.86 -9.00
C VAL A 171 -19.90 -4.73 -10.28
N GLU A 172 -21.22 -4.77 -10.19
CA GLU A 172 -22.08 -4.77 -11.38
C GLU A 172 -22.11 -3.39 -12.05
N GLU A 173 -22.17 -2.31 -11.28
CA GLU A 173 -22.03 -0.96 -11.84
C GLU A 173 -20.60 -0.73 -12.35
N THR A 174 -19.57 -1.28 -11.70
CA THR A 174 -18.19 -1.22 -12.19
C THR A 174 -18.05 -1.87 -13.57
N LYS A 175 -18.61 -3.05 -13.80
CA LYS A 175 -18.60 -3.73 -15.09
C LYS A 175 -19.23 -2.88 -16.20
N LYS A 176 -20.35 -2.22 -15.91
CA LYS A 176 -21.02 -1.31 -16.90
C LYS A 176 -20.11 -0.13 -17.29
N LEU A 177 -19.42 0.45 -16.29
CA LEU A 177 -18.48 1.54 -16.56
C LEU A 177 -17.25 1.07 -17.34
N ILE A 178 -16.72 -0.12 -17.03
CA ILE A 178 -15.61 -0.71 -17.79
C ILE A 178 -16.01 -0.93 -19.25
N ASP A 179 -17.20 -1.48 -19.50
CA ASP A 179 -17.68 -1.69 -20.88
C ASP A 179 -17.87 -0.36 -21.65
N ARG A 180 -18.39 0.67 -20.96
CA ARG A 180 -18.61 1.99 -21.53
C ARG A 180 -17.32 2.74 -21.86
N TYR A 181 -16.37 2.80 -20.92
CA TYR A 181 -15.18 3.64 -21.01
C TYR A 181 -13.94 2.91 -21.55
N ARG A 182 -13.95 1.58 -21.55
CA ARG A 182 -12.82 0.76 -22.00
C ARG A 182 -11.47 1.24 -21.42
N PRO A 183 -11.29 1.30 -20.11
CA PRO A 183 -10.08 1.88 -19.51
C PRO A 183 -8.82 1.12 -19.95
N GLU A 184 -7.74 1.82 -20.22
CA GLU A 184 -6.44 1.23 -20.54
C GLU A 184 -5.75 0.66 -19.30
N LEU A 185 -6.08 1.22 -18.11
CA LEU A 185 -5.54 0.80 -16.82
C LEU A 185 -6.65 0.78 -15.76
N ILE A 186 -6.75 -0.30 -15.04
CA ILE A 186 -7.60 -0.45 -13.85
C ILE A 186 -6.68 -0.56 -12.64
N ILE A 187 -6.84 0.33 -11.64
CA ILE A 187 -6.01 0.39 -10.44
C ILE A 187 -6.88 0.10 -9.23
N PHE A 188 -6.74 -1.09 -8.67
CA PHE A 188 -7.26 -1.39 -7.34
C PHE A 188 -6.36 -0.81 -6.26
N GLY A 189 -6.90 -0.58 -5.08
CA GLY A 189 -6.14 -0.15 -3.92
C GLY A 189 -6.72 1.08 -3.23
N LYS A 190 -6.72 1.01 -1.92
CA LYS A 190 -7.29 2.02 -1.02
C LYS A 190 -6.33 2.36 0.11
N SER A 191 -6.49 3.53 0.69
CA SER A 191 -5.92 3.90 1.99
C SER A 191 -6.86 3.54 3.15
N MET A 192 -8.18 3.45 2.89
CA MET A 192 -9.18 2.91 3.80
C MET A 192 -9.65 1.55 3.28
N VAL A 193 -9.05 0.47 3.76
CA VAL A 193 -9.26 -0.89 3.25
C VAL A 193 -9.95 -1.71 4.33
N LEU A 194 -11.26 -1.89 4.21
CA LEU A 194 -12.04 -2.77 5.09
C LEU A 194 -12.43 -4.09 4.41
N HIS A 195 -12.47 -4.12 3.08
CA HIS A 195 -12.89 -5.27 2.28
C HIS A 195 -11.84 -5.65 1.25
N LYS A 196 -11.91 -6.90 0.78
CA LYS A 196 -11.18 -7.36 -0.40
C LYS A 196 -11.64 -6.60 -1.64
N GLU A 197 -10.71 -6.32 -2.54
CA GLU A 197 -11.04 -5.79 -3.86
C GLU A 197 -11.46 -6.93 -4.81
N PRO A 198 -12.47 -6.75 -5.68
CA PRO A 198 -13.01 -7.82 -6.52
C PRO A 198 -12.16 -8.09 -7.77
N VAL A 199 -10.85 -8.30 -7.60
CA VAL A 199 -9.89 -8.44 -8.71
C VAL A 199 -10.27 -9.56 -9.66
N ALA A 200 -10.56 -10.76 -9.13
CA ALA A 200 -10.90 -11.93 -9.94
C ALA A 200 -12.18 -11.73 -10.78
N GLN A 201 -13.20 -11.09 -10.19
CA GLN A 201 -14.47 -10.84 -10.90
C GLN A 201 -14.29 -9.83 -12.03
N ILE A 202 -13.46 -8.80 -11.82
CA ILE A 202 -13.17 -7.80 -12.85
C ILE A 202 -12.24 -8.39 -13.92
N ARG A 203 -11.25 -9.20 -13.54
CA ARG A 203 -10.38 -9.91 -14.50
C ARG A 203 -11.21 -10.80 -15.42
N GLN A 204 -12.07 -11.61 -14.84
CA GLN A 204 -12.96 -12.47 -15.62
C GLN A 204 -13.80 -11.66 -16.61
N PHE A 205 -14.41 -10.57 -16.16
CA PHE A 205 -15.25 -9.72 -17.01
C PHE A 205 -14.46 -9.10 -18.19
N VAL A 206 -13.28 -8.53 -17.94
CA VAL A 206 -12.49 -7.89 -19.01
C VAL A 206 -11.97 -8.93 -20.02
N ASP A 207 -11.69 -10.16 -19.59
CA ASP A 207 -11.29 -11.25 -20.48
C ASP A 207 -12.45 -11.71 -21.36
N GLU A 208 -13.63 -11.93 -20.77
CA GLU A 208 -14.86 -12.30 -21.50
C GLU A 208 -15.25 -11.24 -22.55
N GLN A 209 -15.12 -9.95 -22.19
CA GLN A 209 -15.40 -8.83 -23.07
C GLN A 209 -14.23 -8.46 -24.01
N LYS A 210 -13.10 -9.15 -23.90
CA LYS A 210 -11.87 -8.92 -24.70
C LYS A 210 -11.43 -7.44 -24.63
N ILE A 211 -11.45 -6.86 -23.42
CA ILE A 211 -11.02 -5.48 -23.18
C ILE A 211 -9.51 -5.49 -22.93
N PRO A 212 -8.69 -4.81 -23.75
CA PRO A 212 -7.24 -4.81 -23.62
C PRO A 212 -6.80 -3.83 -22.51
N THR A 213 -7.20 -4.09 -21.28
CA THR A 213 -6.81 -3.30 -20.10
C THR A 213 -5.68 -3.99 -19.33
N THR A 214 -4.86 -3.20 -18.65
CA THR A 214 -3.92 -3.71 -17.64
C THR A 214 -4.58 -3.59 -16.26
N ILE A 215 -4.53 -4.65 -15.47
CA ILE A 215 -5.01 -4.64 -14.09
C ILE A 215 -3.83 -4.52 -13.14
N MET A 216 -3.81 -3.45 -12.36
CA MET A 216 -2.82 -3.16 -11.34
C MET A 216 -3.48 -3.12 -9.97
N TYR A 217 -2.80 -3.64 -8.94
CA TYR A 217 -3.20 -3.49 -7.56
C TYR A 217 -2.13 -2.71 -6.77
N ASP A 218 -2.47 -1.49 -6.35
CA ASP A 218 -1.67 -0.72 -5.39
C ASP A 218 -2.00 -1.22 -3.98
N MET A 219 -1.16 -2.13 -3.49
CA MET A 219 -1.29 -2.73 -2.17
C MET A 219 -0.51 -1.97 -1.08
N ALA A 220 -0.22 -0.70 -1.26
CA ALA A 220 0.60 0.07 -0.31
C ALA A 220 0.15 -0.09 1.16
N HIS A 221 -1.14 -0.14 1.43
CA HIS A 221 -1.66 -0.31 2.79
C HIS A 221 -1.78 -1.77 3.26
N VAL A 222 -1.85 -2.72 2.35
CA VAL A 222 -2.10 -4.13 2.65
C VAL A 222 -1.01 -5.07 2.09
N LEU A 223 0.17 -4.54 1.75
CA LEU A 223 1.27 -5.33 1.19
C LEU A 223 1.64 -6.52 2.09
N GLY A 224 1.68 -6.33 3.41
CA GLY A 224 1.98 -7.39 4.38
C GLY A 224 0.86 -8.42 4.56
N LEU A 225 -0.27 -8.25 3.89
CA LEU A 225 -1.42 -9.15 3.95
C LEU A 225 -1.60 -9.99 2.67
N ILE A 226 -0.65 -9.95 1.73
CA ILE A 226 -0.68 -10.85 0.57
C ILE A 226 -0.58 -12.29 1.07
N GLY A 227 -1.62 -13.08 0.81
CA GLY A 227 -1.71 -14.46 1.26
C GLY A 227 -3.16 -14.91 1.51
N ASP A 228 -3.31 -16.10 2.03
CA ASP A 228 -4.60 -16.79 2.16
C ASP A 228 -5.53 -16.13 3.21
N HIS A 229 -4.97 -15.36 4.15
CA HIS A 229 -5.76 -14.65 5.16
C HIS A 229 -6.45 -13.40 4.62
N PHE A 230 -5.95 -12.83 3.50
CA PHE A 230 -6.57 -11.68 2.85
C PHE A 230 -6.71 -11.88 1.34
N GLN A 231 -5.71 -11.53 0.52
CA GLN A 231 -5.79 -11.62 -0.95
C GLN A 231 -4.49 -12.08 -1.59
N ASN A 232 -4.61 -12.82 -2.69
CA ASN A 232 -3.52 -13.22 -3.57
C ASN A 232 -3.69 -12.54 -4.95
N PRO A 233 -3.27 -11.28 -5.13
CA PRO A 233 -3.64 -10.47 -6.28
C PRO A 233 -3.23 -11.06 -7.63
N PHE A 234 -2.06 -11.72 -7.72
CA PHE A 234 -1.62 -12.35 -8.97
C PHE A 234 -2.43 -13.59 -9.33
N GLN A 235 -2.87 -14.37 -8.34
CA GLN A 235 -3.75 -15.52 -8.54
C GLN A 235 -5.16 -15.06 -8.96
N GLU A 236 -5.57 -13.88 -8.53
CA GLU A 236 -6.84 -13.26 -8.88
C GLU A 236 -6.80 -12.53 -10.22
N GLY A 237 -5.64 -12.43 -10.87
CA GLY A 237 -5.48 -11.90 -12.22
C GLY A 237 -4.99 -10.45 -12.32
N ALA A 238 -4.45 -9.87 -11.25
CA ALA A 238 -3.66 -8.66 -11.36
C ALA A 238 -2.38 -8.96 -12.17
N GLU A 239 -1.99 -8.03 -13.02
CA GLU A 239 -0.77 -8.15 -13.83
C GLU A 239 0.43 -7.46 -13.15
N ILE A 240 0.14 -6.37 -12.41
CA ILE A 240 1.12 -5.55 -11.73
C ILE A 240 0.64 -5.33 -10.29
N VAL A 241 1.53 -5.49 -9.33
CA VAL A 241 1.30 -5.15 -7.93
C VAL A 241 2.37 -4.17 -7.48
N THR A 242 1.97 -3.07 -6.87
CA THR A 242 2.89 -2.12 -6.23
C THR A 242 2.63 -2.06 -4.74
N GLY A 243 3.59 -1.60 -3.96
CA GLY A 243 3.39 -1.48 -2.53
C GLY A 243 4.41 -0.63 -1.81
N SER A 244 4.08 -0.29 -0.56
CA SER A 244 4.97 0.32 0.42
C SER A 244 5.42 -0.72 1.42
N THR A 245 6.72 -0.79 1.70
CA THR A 245 7.32 -1.87 2.49
C THR A 245 7.38 -1.58 4.00
N HIS A 246 6.74 -0.50 4.47
CA HIS A 246 6.87 -0.02 5.85
C HIS A 246 5.51 0.13 6.60
N LYS A 247 4.44 -0.40 6.01
CA LYS A 247 3.10 -0.39 6.61
C LYS A 247 2.78 -1.78 7.16
N THR A 248 1.82 -2.48 6.59
CA THR A 248 1.59 -3.89 7.00
C THR A 248 2.79 -4.79 6.71
N PHE A 249 3.54 -4.54 5.63
CA PHE A 249 4.86 -5.16 5.44
C PHE A 249 5.88 -4.39 6.30
N PHE A 250 6.32 -4.96 7.39
CA PHE A 250 7.10 -4.31 8.46
C PHE A 250 8.59 -4.10 8.14
N GLY A 251 8.89 -3.68 6.92
CA GLY A 251 10.24 -3.35 6.44
C GLY A 251 10.61 -1.87 6.59
N PRO A 252 11.74 -1.45 6.06
CA PRO A 252 12.10 -0.04 5.97
C PRO A 252 11.22 0.68 4.94
N GLN A 253 11.23 2.01 4.96
CA GLN A 253 10.50 2.82 3.99
C GLN A 253 11.08 2.67 2.59
N ARG A 254 10.43 1.86 1.78
CA ARG A 254 10.73 1.64 0.35
C ARG A 254 9.44 1.37 -0.42
N GLY A 255 9.56 1.30 -1.73
CA GLY A 255 8.56 0.77 -2.63
C GLY A 255 8.99 -0.57 -3.21
N VAL A 256 8.05 -1.24 -3.86
CA VAL A 256 8.28 -2.48 -4.59
C VAL A 256 7.27 -2.58 -5.74
N ILE A 257 7.68 -3.24 -6.84
CA ILE A 257 6.81 -3.56 -7.98
C ILE A 257 6.97 -5.04 -8.26
N GLY A 258 5.89 -5.80 -8.26
CA GLY A 258 5.84 -7.18 -8.76
C GLY A 258 5.07 -7.23 -10.07
N VAL A 259 5.46 -8.11 -10.99
CA VAL A 259 4.71 -8.38 -12.21
C VAL A 259 4.64 -9.87 -12.50
N ASN A 260 3.59 -10.28 -13.20
CA ASN A 260 3.41 -11.68 -13.60
C ASN A 260 3.46 -11.81 -15.14
N TYR A 261 4.62 -11.47 -15.71
CA TYR A 261 4.92 -11.64 -17.13
C TYR A 261 6.05 -12.65 -17.30
N LYS A 262 5.91 -13.55 -18.26
CA LYS A 262 6.94 -14.52 -18.62
C LYS A 262 7.75 -14.01 -19.82
N GLU A 263 9.00 -14.46 -19.98
CA GLU A 263 9.88 -14.01 -21.07
C GLU A 263 9.29 -14.23 -22.47
N GLU A 264 8.48 -15.26 -22.64
CA GLU A 264 7.77 -15.55 -23.90
C GLU A 264 6.57 -14.64 -24.17
N ASP A 265 6.08 -13.90 -23.18
CA ASP A 265 4.93 -13.02 -23.33
C ASP A 265 5.32 -11.71 -24.02
N LEU A 266 4.47 -11.23 -24.94
CA LEU A 266 4.66 -9.91 -25.56
C LEU A 266 4.80 -8.80 -24.50
N LYS A 267 4.04 -8.89 -23.40
CA LYS A 267 4.07 -7.93 -22.29
C LYS A 267 5.36 -8.00 -21.44
N TYR A 268 6.24 -8.98 -21.64
CA TYR A 268 7.56 -8.98 -20.97
C TYR A 268 8.40 -7.73 -21.34
N GLY A 269 8.18 -7.18 -22.53
CA GLY A 269 8.76 -5.88 -22.90
C GLY A 269 8.29 -4.72 -22.04
N LEU A 270 7.09 -4.78 -21.45
CA LEU A 270 6.64 -3.80 -20.46
C LEU A 270 7.43 -3.93 -19.15
N TRP A 271 7.73 -5.16 -18.70
CA TRP A 271 8.61 -5.37 -17.55
C TRP A 271 9.98 -4.70 -17.74
N LYS A 272 10.64 -4.93 -18.89
CA LYS A 272 11.91 -4.26 -19.20
C LYS A 272 11.79 -2.73 -19.22
N THR A 273 10.63 -2.21 -19.58
CA THR A 273 10.34 -0.78 -19.54
C THR A 273 10.19 -0.29 -18.09
N ILE A 274 9.53 -1.07 -17.21
CA ILE A 274 9.42 -0.77 -15.78
C ILE A 274 10.81 -0.72 -15.12
N GLU A 275 11.68 -1.70 -15.38
CA GLU A 275 13.08 -1.68 -14.91
C GLU A 275 13.80 -0.41 -15.33
N SER A 276 13.68 -0.02 -16.62
CA SER A 276 14.31 1.19 -17.16
C SER A 276 13.71 2.48 -16.60
N ARG A 277 12.40 2.51 -16.30
CA ARG A 277 11.74 3.67 -15.69
C ARG A 277 11.99 3.74 -14.18
N THR A 278 12.36 2.65 -13.56
CA THR A 278 12.89 2.66 -12.20
C THR A 278 14.31 3.16 -12.18
N PHE A 279 15.25 2.49 -12.87
CA PHE A 279 16.64 2.94 -12.97
C PHE A 279 17.08 3.01 -14.45
N PRO A 280 17.58 4.17 -14.90
CA PRO A 280 17.80 5.44 -14.18
C PRO A 280 16.60 6.40 -14.24
N GLY A 281 15.40 5.93 -14.58
CA GLY A 281 14.24 6.79 -14.85
C GLY A 281 13.70 7.55 -13.64
N SER A 282 13.69 6.92 -12.46
CA SER A 282 13.13 7.49 -11.23
C SER A 282 14.14 7.57 -10.09
N VAL A 283 15.16 6.71 -10.10
CA VAL A 283 16.17 6.61 -9.04
C VAL A 283 17.56 6.44 -9.65
N SER A 284 18.57 6.98 -8.99
CA SER A 284 19.99 6.70 -9.28
C SER A 284 20.57 5.79 -8.21
N ASN A 285 21.16 6.32 -7.15
CA ASN A 285 21.57 5.51 -6.00
C ASN A 285 20.34 5.12 -5.16
N HIS A 286 20.01 3.84 -5.08
CA HIS A 286 18.77 3.33 -4.53
C HIS A 286 18.83 2.95 -3.04
N HIS A 287 19.64 3.66 -2.23
CA HIS A 287 19.71 3.55 -0.78
C HIS A 287 19.99 2.10 -0.31
N LEU A 288 21.21 1.64 -0.52
CA LEU A 288 21.59 0.23 -0.32
C LEU A 288 21.41 -0.28 1.11
N GLY A 289 21.56 0.59 2.13
CA GLY A 289 21.34 0.22 3.52
C GLY A 289 19.89 -0.21 3.77
N THR A 290 18.92 0.58 3.31
CA THR A 290 17.50 0.20 3.45
C THR A 290 17.13 -0.98 2.55
N GLN A 291 17.84 -1.21 1.44
CA GLN A 291 17.65 -2.40 0.61
C GLN A 291 18.10 -3.67 1.35
N LEU A 292 19.24 -3.61 2.04
CA LEU A 292 19.69 -4.70 2.92
C LEU A 292 18.71 -4.94 4.08
N GLY A 293 18.21 -3.87 4.69
CA GLY A 293 17.14 -3.96 5.69
C GLY A 293 15.86 -4.60 5.13
N MET A 294 15.51 -4.31 3.88
CA MET A 294 14.36 -4.90 3.22
C MET A 294 14.53 -6.42 2.99
N LEU A 295 15.74 -6.87 2.64
CA LEU A 295 16.02 -8.30 2.53
C LEU A 295 15.77 -9.01 3.87
N MET A 296 16.25 -8.44 4.98
CA MET A 296 15.99 -9.01 6.31
C MET A 296 14.49 -9.04 6.62
N ALA A 297 13.76 -7.96 6.31
CA ALA A 297 12.31 -7.92 6.50
C ALA A 297 11.56 -8.93 5.61
N ALA A 298 12.06 -9.19 4.40
CA ALA A 298 11.49 -10.21 3.51
C ALA A 298 11.66 -11.63 4.08
N TYR A 299 12.82 -11.95 4.63
CA TYR A 299 13.03 -13.22 5.36
C TYR A 299 12.07 -13.36 6.54
N GLU A 300 11.96 -12.32 7.38
CA GLU A 300 11.05 -12.32 8.53
C GLU A 300 9.59 -12.49 8.06
N MET A 301 9.19 -11.76 7.00
CA MET A 301 7.85 -11.85 6.46
C MET A 301 7.54 -13.23 5.90
N ASN A 302 8.43 -13.82 5.12
CA ASN A 302 8.22 -15.15 4.55
C ASN A 302 8.18 -16.21 5.67
N GLN A 303 8.99 -16.08 6.71
CA GLN A 303 9.03 -17.00 7.84
C GLN A 303 7.79 -16.93 8.73
N PHE A 304 7.27 -15.72 8.98
CA PHE A 304 6.21 -15.50 9.97
C PHE A 304 4.86 -15.11 9.35
N ARG A 305 4.75 -15.09 8.03
CA ARG A 305 3.59 -14.59 7.28
C ARG A 305 2.26 -15.09 7.81
N ASP A 306 2.10 -16.40 7.92
CA ASP A 306 0.85 -17.04 8.32
C ASP A 306 0.42 -16.63 9.74
N ALA A 307 1.32 -16.75 10.70
CA ALA A 307 1.06 -16.38 12.09
C ALA A 307 0.76 -14.89 12.24
N TYR A 308 1.54 -14.04 11.53
CA TYR A 308 1.38 -12.58 11.56
C TYR A 308 0.04 -12.14 10.96
N GLN A 309 -0.29 -12.61 9.76
CA GLN A 309 -1.52 -12.24 9.08
C GLN A 309 -2.76 -12.73 9.84
N SER A 310 -2.74 -13.98 10.31
CA SER A 310 -3.82 -14.54 11.13
C SER A 310 -4.04 -13.74 12.41
N ALA A 311 -2.97 -13.38 13.12
CA ALA A 311 -3.06 -12.59 14.34
C ALA A 311 -3.63 -11.19 14.08
N ILE A 312 -3.15 -10.50 13.03
CA ILE A 312 -3.65 -9.17 12.65
C ILE A 312 -5.15 -9.19 12.36
N ILE A 313 -5.61 -10.10 11.50
CA ILE A 313 -7.03 -10.15 11.12
C ILE A 313 -7.90 -10.46 12.34
N ARG A 314 -7.49 -11.41 13.17
CA ARG A 314 -8.20 -11.76 14.40
C ARG A 314 -8.26 -10.60 15.38
N ASN A 315 -7.14 -9.93 15.62
CA ASN A 315 -7.06 -8.77 16.51
C ASN A 315 -7.88 -7.59 15.99
N ALA A 316 -7.84 -7.29 14.69
CA ALA A 316 -8.65 -6.20 14.10
C ALA A 316 -10.16 -6.46 14.27
N LYS A 317 -10.61 -7.67 14.01
CA LYS A 317 -12.00 -8.07 14.20
C LYS A 317 -12.42 -8.00 15.67
N SER A 318 -11.59 -8.48 16.57
CA SER A 318 -11.84 -8.40 18.02
C SER A 318 -11.93 -6.96 18.49
N PHE A 319 -10.95 -6.13 18.08
CA PHE A 319 -10.93 -4.70 18.42
C PHE A 319 -12.17 -3.97 17.92
N ALA A 320 -12.60 -4.22 16.68
CA ALA A 320 -13.81 -3.62 16.10
C ALA A 320 -15.08 -4.00 16.90
N ARG A 321 -15.24 -5.29 17.25
CA ARG A 321 -16.36 -5.75 18.08
C ARG A 321 -16.35 -5.12 19.46
N SER A 322 -15.19 -5.05 20.11
CA SER A 322 -15.06 -4.47 21.44
C SER A 322 -15.38 -2.97 21.42
N LEU A 323 -14.83 -2.20 20.48
CA LEU A 323 -15.17 -0.77 20.31
C LEU A 323 -16.68 -0.57 20.15
N LYS A 324 -17.34 -1.40 19.32
CA LYS A 324 -18.79 -1.34 19.13
C LYS A 324 -19.55 -1.68 20.42
N SER A 325 -19.11 -2.70 21.17
CA SER A 325 -19.75 -3.12 22.42
C SER A 325 -19.66 -2.05 23.52
N TYR A 326 -18.59 -1.25 23.51
CA TYR A 326 -18.42 -0.11 24.42
C TYR A 326 -19.11 1.18 23.94
N GLY A 327 -19.88 1.12 22.85
CA GLY A 327 -20.75 2.21 22.40
C GLY A 327 -20.15 3.13 21.34
N LEU A 328 -19.00 2.82 20.77
CA LEU A 328 -18.43 3.58 19.66
C LEU A 328 -19.06 3.19 18.32
N ASP A 329 -19.13 4.12 17.40
CA ASP A 329 -19.71 3.89 16.07
C ASP A 329 -18.67 3.35 15.09
N VAL A 330 -18.49 2.01 15.10
CA VAL A 330 -17.57 1.31 14.21
C VAL A 330 -18.22 1.16 12.85
N VAL A 331 -17.53 1.61 11.80
CA VAL A 331 -17.99 1.50 10.40
C VAL A 331 -17.48 0.22 9.75
N GLY A 332 -18.19 -0.25 8.72
CA GLY A 332 -17.92 -1.51 8.03
C GLY A 332 -19.10 -2.47 8.11
N ASP A 333 -18.91 -3.71 7.66
CA ASP A 333 -19.95 -4.74 7.61
C ASP A 333 -19.93 -5.60 8.89
N PRO A 334 -20.98 -5.52 9.75
CA PRO A 334 -21.05 -6.34 10.97
C PRO A 334 -21.00 -7.85 10.69
N ALA A 335 -21.45 -8.30 9.50
CA ALA A 335 -21.48 -9.72 9.16
C ALA A 335 -20.07 -10.35 9.04
N ILE A 336 -19.05 -9.52 8.86
CA ILE A 336 -17.65 -9.93 8.78
C ILE A 336 -16.82 -9.39 9.96
N ASP A 337 -17.45 -8.97 11.04
CA ASP A 337 -16.80 -8.27 12.17
C ASP A 337 -16.12 -6.95 11.73
N TYR A 338 -16.77 -6.19 10.85
CA TYR A 338 -16.42 -4.85 10.34
C TYR A 338 -15.21 -4.78 9.38
N THR A 339 -14.31 -5.73 9.38
CA THR A 339 -13.08 -5.66 8.57
C THR A 339 -12.54 -7.02 8.13
N GLU A 340 -11.92 -7.08 6.97
CA GLU A 340 -11.11 -8.21 6.49
C GLU A 340 -9.61 -7.90 6.54
N THR A 341 -9.21 -6.73 7.09
CA THR A 341 -7.82 -6.27 7.09
C THR A 341 -7.33 -5.93 8.51
N HIS A 342 -6.23 -5.22 8.58
CA HIS A 342 -5.67 -4.68 9.82
C HIS A 342 -6.37 -3.40 10.31
N GLN A 343 -7.25 -2.82 9.49
CA GLN A 343 -7.84 -1.51 9.77
C GLN A 343 -9.17 -1.61 10.51
N VAL A 344 -9.37 -0.69 11.43
CA VAL A 344 -10.63 -0.44 12.13
C VAL A 344 -10.91 1.06 12.03
N ILE A 345 -12.13 1.41 11.64
CA ILE A 345 -12.55 2.81 11.46
C ILE A 345 -13.73 3.08 12.39
N VAL A 346 -13.66 4.19 13.13
CA VAL A 346 -14.69 4.63 14.07
C VAL A 346 -15.15 6.03 13.66
N SER A 347 -16.45 6.19 13.43
CA SER A 347 -17.05 7.51 13.27
C SER A 347 -17.17 8.19 14.64
N VAL A 348 -16.71 9.44 14.74
CA VAL A 348 -16.70 10.21 15.99
C VAL A 348 -17.53 11.50 15.89
N GLY A 349 -18.13 11.77 14.76
CA GLY A 349 -18.92 12.96 14.48
C GLY A 349 -18.24 13.90 13.50
N TYR A 350 -19.06 14.63 12.74
CA TYR A 350 -18.61 15.53 11.69
C TYR A 350 -17.61 16.57 12.22
N GLY A 351 -16.40 16.57 11.70
CA GLY A 351 -15.34 17.50 12.07
C GLY A 351 -14.61 17.22 13.39
N GLU A 352 -15.07 16.25 14.19
CA GLU A 352 -14.56 15.99 15.57
C GLU A 352 -13.27 15.16 15.58
N GLY A 353 -12.89 14.56 14.45
CA GLY A 353 -11.77 13.60 14.39
C GLY A 353 -10.44 14.16 14.87
N ALA A 354 -10.13 15.40 14.53
CA ALA A 354 -8.86 16.04 14.92
C ALA A 354 -8.77 16.25 16.43
N GLU A 355 -9.83 16.81 17.06
CA GLU A 355 -9.86 17.06 18.50
C GLU A 355 -9.78 15.76 19.31
N ILE A 356 -10.52 14.74 18.86
CA ILE A 356 -10.52 13.44 19.54
C ILE A 356 -9.17 12.75 19.38
N ALA A 357 -8.53 12.84 18.22
CA ALA A 357 -7.20 12.30 18.01
C ALA A 357 -6.15 12.97 18.89
N GLU A 358 -6.22 14.31 19.07
CA GLU A 358 -5.35 15.05 19.98
C GLU A 358 -5.57 14.63 21.46
N ARG A 359 -6.82 14.44 21.86
CA ARG A 359 -7.15 13.95 23.20
C ARG A 359 -6.60 12.55 23.46
N LEU A 360 -6.68 11.65 22.49
CA LEU A 360 -6.08 10.32 22.57
C LEU A 360 -4.55 10.38 22.62
N GLU A 361 -3.90 11.25 21.84
CA GLU A 361 -2.45 11.47 21.90
C GLU A 361 -1.97 11.94 23.27
N GLN A 362 -2.70 12.87 23.91
CA GLN A 362 -2.44 13.30 25.29
C GLN A 362 -2.49 12.13 26.29
N ASN A 363 -3.21 11.08 25.94
CA ASN A 363 -3.33 9.82 26.66
C ASN A 363 -2.45 8.69 26.10
N ASN A 364 -1.43 9.00 25.31
CA ASN A 364 -0.49 8.06 24.70
C ASN A 364 -1.13 7.05 23.72
N VAL A 365 -2.31 7.31 23.20
CA VAL A 365 -2.94 6.49 22.15
C VAL A 365 -2.84 7.25 20.83
N ILE A 366 -2.02 6.74 19.92
CA ILE A 366 -1.69 7.44 18.68
C ILE A 366 -2.54 6.91 17.54
N VAL A 367 -3.40 7.74 16.99
CA VAL A 367 -4.35 7.41 15.92
C VAL A 367 -4.20 8.37 14.73
N ASN A 368 -4.82 8.02 13.61
CA ASN A 368 -4.98 8.91 12.47
C ASN A 368 -6.45 9.29 12.31
N TYR A 369 -6.77 10.57 12.21
CA TYR A 369 -8.10 11.02 11.83
C TYR A 369 -8.26 11.12 10.31
N GLN A 370 -9.48 10.90 9.80
CA GLN A 370 -9.78 10.81 8.38
C GLN A 370 -11.23 11.22 8.12
N ALA A 371 -11.52 11.79 6.96
CA ALA A 371 -12.89 11.97 6.51
C ALA A 371 -13.54 10.62 6.20
N THR A 372 -14.82 10.49 6.53
CA THR A 372 -15.63 9.35 6.08
C THR A 372 -16.02 9.49 4.61
N PRO A 373 -16.45 8.40 3.94
CA PRO A 373 -16.94 8.47 2.57
C PRO A 373 -18.14 9.40 2.33
N ASP A 374 -18.87 9.77 3.37
CA ASP A 374 -20.05 10.63 3.30
C ASP A 374 -19.75 12.10 3.59
N GLU A 375 -18.51 12.42 3.93
CA GLU A 375 -18.05 13.78 4.23
C GLU A 375 -17.40 14.47 3.02
N GLU A 376 -17.37 15.81 3.03
CA GLU A 376 -16.91 16.65 1.92
C GLU A 376 -15.37 16.74 1.77
N GLY A 377 -14.64 15.72 2.21
CA GLY A 377 -13.18 15.62 2.08
C GLY A 377 -12.41 15.92 3.37
N PHE A 378 -11.12 16.21 3.25
CA PHE A 378 -10.17 16.28 4.38
C PHE A 378 -10.45 17.37 5.41
N THR A 379 -11.28 18.35 5.10
CA THR A 379 -11.60 19.46 6.01
C THR A 379 -12.66 19.12 7.05
N ALA A 380 -13.38 18.03 6.88
CA ALA A 380 -14.45 17.59 7.79
C ALA A 380 -14.18 16.15 8.28
N SER A 381 -13.00 15.94 8.88
CA SER A 381 -12.58 14.61 9.32
C SER A 381 -13.39 14.14 10.53
N GLY A 382 -14.40 13.32 10.30
CA GLY A 382 -15.31 12.80 11.33
C GLY A 382 -15.03 11.35 11.73
N ALA A 383 -13.88 10.79 11.38
CA ALA A 383 -13.51 9.43 11.76
C ALA A 383 -12.09 9.30 12.29
N LEU A 384 -11.88 8.28 13.12
CA LEU A 384 -10.56 7.75 13.47
C LEU A 384 -10.30 6.52 12.60
N ARG A 385 -9.17 6.53 11.86
CA ARG A 385 -8.67 5.37 11.12
C ARG A 385 -7.53 4.74 11.90
N MET A 386 -7.71 3.53 12.33
CA MET A 386 -6.78 2.79 13.19
C MET A 386 -6.30 1.52 12.51
N GLY A 387 -5.15 1.01 12.94
CA GLY A 387 -4.58 -0.26 12.48
C GLY A 387 -3.92 -1.00 13.63
N VAL A 388 -4.07 -2.30 13.65
CA VAL A 388 -3.59 -3.17 14.74
C VAL A 388 -2.21 -3.79 14.49
N SER A 389 -1.58 -3.51 13.34
CA SER A 389 -0.38 -4.23 12.87
C SER A 389 0.81 -4.09 13.82
N GLU A 390 1.11 -2.89 14.28
CA GLU A 390 2.27 -2.63 15.12
C GLU A 390 2.08 -3.22 16.52
N MET A 391 0.93 -3.00 17.13
CA MET A 391 0.65 -3.52 18.47
C MET A 391 0.53 -5.04 18.48
N THR A 392 0.01 -5.66 17.41
CA THR A 392 0.04 -7.13 17.25
C THR A 392 1.49 -7.66 17.24
N ARG A 393 2.41 -6.98 16.54
CA ARG A 393 3.83 -7.35 16.56
C ARG A 393 4.51 -7.11 17.92
N PHE A 394 4.01 -6.18 18.71
CA PHE A 394 4.46 -5.93 20.08
C PHE A 394 3.84 -6.89 21.09
N GLY A 395 3.02 -7.82 20.64
CA GLY A 395 2.47 -8.90 21.45
C GLY A 395 1.06 -8.68 21.97
N PHE A 396 0.34 -7.65 21.48
CA PHE A 396 -1.07 -7.48 21.82
C PHE A 396 -1.90 -8.62 21.24
N GLU A 397 -2.76 -9.16 22.07
CA GLU A 397 -3.75 -10.17 21.76
C GLU A 397 -5.16 -9.59 21.87
N GLU A 398 -6.19 -10.39 21.55
CA GLU A 398 -7.60 -9.98 21.57
C GLU A 398 -8.03 -9.35 22.91
N LYS A 399 -7.56 -9.91 24.04
CA LYS A 399 -7.84 -9.37 25.39
C LYS A 399 -7.28 -7.96 25.63
N ASP A 400 -6.09 -7.69 25.07
CA ASP A 400 -5.42 -6.39 25.22
C ASP A 400 -6.13 -5.33 24.36
N PHE A 401 -6.59 -5.71 23.18
CA PHE A 401 -7.43 -4.86 22.34
C PHE A 401 -8.82 -4.62 22.94
N ASP A 402 -9.38 -5.58 23.69
CA ASP A 402 -10.64 -5.37 24.42
C ASP A 402 -10.47 -4.34 25.55
N GLN A 403 -9.42 -4.47 26.35
CA GLN A 403 -9.09 -3.49 27.39
C GLN A 403 -8.85 -2.11 26.77
N LEU A 404 -8.07 -2.03 25.69
CA LEU A 404 -7.81 -0.78 24.97
C LEU A 404 -9.13 -0.15 24.46
N ALA A 405 -10.03 -0.94 23.90
CA ALA A 405 -11.33 -0.46 23.42
C ALA A 405 -12.17 0.15 24.54
N SER A 406 -12.17 -0.46 25.73
CA SER A 406 -12.84 0.10 26.93
C SER A 406 -12.27 1.45 27.33
N LEU A 407 -10.93 1.55 27.42
CA LEU A 407 -10.24 2.79 27.77
C LEU A 407 -10.48 3.90 26.72
N MET A 408 -10.40 3.56 25.44
CA MET A 408 -10.68 4.51 24.36
C MET A 408 -12.13 5.00 24.39
N ALA A 409 -13.10 4.13 24.68
CA ALA A 409 -14.50 4.54 24.83
C ALA A 409 -14.68 5.53 25.98
N ASP A 410 -14.04 5.29 27.13
CA ASP A 410 -14.04 6.23 28.26
C ASP A 410 -13.43 7.59 27.88
N CYS A 411 -12.31 7.59 27.17
CA CYS A 411 -11.66 8.81 26.70
C CYS A 411 -12.53 9.57 25.68
N ILE A 412 -13.06 8.87 24.68
CA ILE A 412 -13.81 9.48 23.56
C ILE A 412 -15.20 9.95 24.02
N LEU A 413 -15.96 9.10 24.70
CA LEU A 413 -17.36 9.36 25.01
C LEU A 413 -17.55 10.15 26.30
N ARG A 414 -16.62 10.04 27.26
CA ARG A 414 -16.73 10.63 28.60
C ARG A 414 -15.66 11.66 28.93
N GLY A 415 -14.67 11.83 28.06
CA GLY A 415 -13.53 12.75 28.30
C GLY A 415 -12.64 12.33 29.45
N ARG A 416 -12.64 11.04 29.83
CA ARG A 416 -11.80 10.53 30.93
C ARG A 416 -10.33 10.50 30.52
N GLU A 417 -9.46 10.92 31.44
CA GLU A 417 -8.01 10.69 31.29
C GLU A 417 -7.70 9.20 31.59
N ILE A 418 -6.97 8.56 30.67
CA ILE A 418 -6.68 7.11 30.70
C ILE A 418 -5.18 6.79 30.73
N LYS A 419 -4.33 7.81 30.78
CA LYS A 419 -2.87 7.67 30.65
C LYS A 419 -2.22 6.82 31.74
N ALA A 420 -2.85 6.71 32.90
CA ALA A 420 -2.35 5.96 34.05
C ALA A 420 -2.87 4.50 34.09
N ASP A 421 -3.84 4.17 33.29
CA ASP A 421 -4.48 2.87 33.20
C ASP A 421 -3.79 1.97 32.17
#